data_753008696abbd3b0e8c65f575616701d
#
_entry.id   753008696abbd3b0e8c65f575616701d
#
_cell.length_a   1.000
_cell.length_b   1.000
_cell.length_c   1.000
_cell.angle_alpha   90.00
_cell.angle_beta   90.00
_cell.angle_gamma   90.00
#
_symmetry.space_group_name_H-M   'P 1'
#
loop_
_entity.id
_entity.type
_entity.pdbx_description
1 polymer ?
#
loop_
_entity_poly.entity_id
_entity_poly.type
_entity_poly.pdbx_seq_one_letter_code
_entity_poly.pdbx_strand_id
1 'polypeptide(L)'
;QQMTSGVNSYVLLAIPLFIFAGELMNVTGVTRRIVLFASSLVGHLNGGLANVGVTANFIMSGCSGSALADAAATGTVLLPEMEKRGFKPAFSSAVIASAATVGPIVPPSISFVLLGAIVNISVGQLFLGGVIPGMIMFISMFGVTWWICRSRKYPVEQRTTKQERFSAFIDGIPALIAPGIIVGAIIFGVATPTESAAVAAFYVLFLGIFVYRNLSIMQILNAASLAAVSTSVIMLTVATSKIFAWLAVK
;
A
#
# COMPACT_ATOMS: atom_id res chain seq x y z
N GLN A 1 -2.76 -24.93 -23.23
CA GLN A 1 -1.60 -24.19 -23.74
C GLN A 1 -1.80 -22.67 -23.63
N GLN A 2 -2.94 -22.09 -24.05
CA GLN A 2 -3.19 -20.63 -23.97
C GLN A 2 -3.25 -20.12 -22.50
N MET A 3 -3.83 -20.88 -21.57
CA MET A 3 -3.83 -20.54 -20.15
C MET A 3 -2.43 -20.48 -19.56
N THR A 4 -1.62 -21.50 -19.85
CA THR A 4 -0.25 -21.59 -19.31
C THR A 4 0.66 -20.53 -19.89
N SER A 5 0.55 -20.21 -21.21
CA SER A 5 1.32 -19.13 -21.83
C SER A 5 1.00 -17.75 -21.26
N GLY A 6 -0.24 -17.55 -20.77
CA GLY A 6 -0.67 -16.29 -20.18
C GLY A 6 -0.06 -15.94 -18.83
N VAL A 7 0.35 -16.95 -18.06
CA VAL A 7 0.94 -16.79 -16.73
C VAL A 7 2.44 -17.10 -16.69
N ASN A 8 3.02 -17.54 -17.79
CA ASN A 8 4.45 -17.86 -17.89
C ASN A 8 5.27 -16.61 -18.25
N SER A 9 5.35 -15.67 -17.32
CA SER A 9 6.15 -14.45 -17.45
C SER A 9 6.94 -14.18 -16.17
N TYR A 10 8.25 -13.94 -16.32
CA TYR A 10 9.12 -13.60 -15.20
C TYR A 10 8.65 -12.36 -14.43
N VAL A 11 8.08 -11.38 -15.13
CA VAL A 11 7.55 -10.14 -14.53
C VAL A 11 6.40 -10.44 -13.56
N LEU A 12 5.58 -11.46 -13.82
CA LEU A 12 4.46 -11.83 -12.96
C LEU A 12 4.90 -12.39 -11.60
N LEU A 13 6.15 -12.87 -11.47
CA LEU A 13 6.71 -13.30 -10.19
C LEU A 13 6.86 -12.13 -9.19
N ALA A 14 6.86 -10.89 -9.67
CA ALA A 14 6.84 -9.72 -8.81
C ALA A 14 5.54 -9.66 -7.97
N ILE A 15 4.41 -10.14 -8.49
CA ILE A 15 3.10 -10.04 -7.82
C ILE A 15 3.07 -10.78 -6.47
N PRO A 16 3.38 -12.10 -6.40
CA PRO A 16 3.41 -12.80 -5.12
C PRO A 16 4.40 -12.19 -4.13
N LEU A 17 5.54 -11.69 -4.61
CA LEU A 17 6.55 -11.07 -3.76
C LEU A 17 6.08 -9.72 -3.18
N PHE A 18 5.42 -8.87 -3.99
CA PHE A 18 4.83 -7.61 -3.50
C PHE A 18 3.70 -7.87 -2.51
N ILE A 19 2.80 -8.83 -2.79
CA ILE A 19 1.72 -9.19 -1.86
C ILE A 19 2.33 -9.71 -0.56
N PHE A 20 3.32 -10.58 -0.62
CA PHE A 20 4.00 -11.09 0.57
C PHE A 20 4.69 -9.99 1.38
N ALA A 21 5.39 -9.07 0.71
CA ALA A 21 5.99 -7.91 1.37
C ALA A 21 4.92 -7.05 2.08
N GLY A 22 3.78 -6.78 1.42
CA GLY A 22 2.65 -6.05 2.00
C GLY A 22 2.04 -6.75 3.22
N GLU A 23 1.82 -8.07 3.15
CA GLU A 23 1.32 -8.85 4.29
C GLU A 23 2.32 -8.87 5.46
N LEU A 24 3.61 -8.99 5.17
CA LEU A 24 4.65 -8.88 6.19
C LEU A 24 4.64 -7.50 6.88
N MET A 25 4.43 -6.42 6.13
CA MET A 25 4.35 -5.07 6.69
C MET A 25 3.17 -4.94 7.67
N ASN A 26 2.05 -5.58 7.38
CA ASN A 26 0.89 -5.59 8.27
C ASN A 26 1.20 -6.28 9.59
N VAL A 27 1.80 -7.48 9.56
CA VAL A 27 2.08 -8.27 10.78
C VAL A 27 3.29 -7.73 11.57
N THR A 28 4.21 -7.03 10.94
CA THR A 28 5.38 -6.40 11.61
C THR A 28 5.04 -5.09 12.32
N GLY A 29 3.79 -4.61 12.23
CA GLY A 29 3.35 -3.36 12.84
C GLY A 29 3.91 -2.10 12.16
N VAL A 30 4.40 -2.23 10.94
CA VAL A 30 4.80 -1.11 10.07
C VAL A 30 3.63 -0.17 9.84
N THR A 31 2.43 -0.70 9.58
CA THR A 31 1.19 0.09 9.40
C THR A 31 0.96 1.05 10.56
N ARG A 32 1.07 0.57 11.80
CA ARG A 32 0.89 1.41 12.99
C ARG A 32 1.91 2.55 13.05
N ARG A 33 3.16 2.30 12.67
CA ARG A 33 4.21 3.33 12.64
C ARG A 33 3.96 4.37 11.55
N ILE A 34 3.50 3.93 10.38
CA ILE A 34 3.09 4.84 9.31
C ILE A 34 1.91 5.72 9.76
N VAL A 35 0.92 5.15 10.44
CA VAL A 35 -0.22 5.91 10.99
C VAL A 35 0.25 6.94 12.03
N LEU A 36 1.16 6.57 12.95
CA LEU A 36 1.73 7.49 13.93
C LEU A 36 2.54 8.60 13.25
N PHE A 37 3.32 8.27 12.24
CA PHE A 37 4.05 9.25 11.43
C PHE A 37 3.09 10.19 10.72
N ALA A 38 2.08 9.68 10.02
CA ALA A 38 1.05 10.48 9.36
C ALA A 38 0.29 11.38 10.37
N SER A 39 -0.03 10.86 11.56
CA SER A 39 -0.65 11.63 12.64
C SER A 39 0.24 12.80 13.10
N SER A 40 1.54 12.58 13.20
CA SER A 40 2.49 13.64 13.55
C SER A 40 2.56 14.77 12.53
N LEU A 41 2.29 14.47 11.24
CA LEU A 41 2.32 15.44 10.15
C LEU A 41 1.00 16.20 10.00
N VAL A 42 -0.13 15.49 9.98
CA VAL A 42 -1.43 16.04 9.57
C VAL A 42 -2.52 15.93 10.62
N GLY A 43 -2.29 15.24 11.74
CA GLY A 43 -3.28 15.02 12.79
C GLY A 43 -3.82 16.30 13.43
N HIS A 44 -3.02 17.36 13.44
CA HIS A 44 -3.38 18.67 13.98
C HIS A 44 -4.27 19.51 13.05
N LEU A 45 -4.56 19.04 11.84
CA LEU A 45 -5.45 19.71 10.90
C LEU A 45 -6.92 19.40 11.20
N ASN A 46 -7.84 20.21 10.65
CA ASN A 46 -9.28 19.96 10.78
C ASN A 46 -9.63 18.55 10.25
N GLY A 47 -10.26 17.75 11.08
CA GLY A 47 -10.57 16.35 10.75
C GLY A 47 -9.40 15.38 10.96
N GLY A 48 -8.42 15.76 11.79
CA GLY A 48 -7.19 15.04 12.16
C GLY A 48 -7.08 13.59 11.71
N LEU A 49 -7.77 12.66 12.40
CA LEU A 49 -7.70 11.23 12.10
C LEU A 49 -8.17 10.85 10.68
N ALA A 50 -9.12 11.57 10.09
CA ALA A 50 -9.56 11.31 8.72
C ALA A 50 -8.45 11.64 7.71
N ASN A 51 -7.78 12.79 7.88
CA ASN A 51 -6.64 13.16 7.07
C ASN A 51 -5.41 12.27 7.32
N VAL A 52 -5.23 11.80 8.56
CA VAL A 52 -4.24 10.76 8.88
C VAL A 52 -4.52 9.49 8.08
N GLY A 53 -5.78 9.07 7.98
CA GLY A 53 -6.18 7.92 7.17
C GLY A 53 -5.83 8.08 5.69
N VAL A 54 -6.11 9.24 5.10
CA VAL A 54 -5.75 9.54 3.70
C VAL A 54 -4.22 9.51 3.51
N THR A 55 -3.49 10.16 4.41
CA THR A 55 -2.02 10.23 4.33
C THR A 55 -1.36 8.87 4.57
N ALA A 56 -1.85 8.12 5.56
CA ALA A 56 -1.33 6.79 5.85
C ALA A 56 -1.58 5.82 4.68
N ASN A 57 -2.77 5.84 4.07
CA ASN A 57 -3.04 5.02 2.88
C ASN A 57 -2.15 5.41 1.70
N PHE A 58 -1.91 6.70 1.47
CA PHE A 58 -1.00 7.15 0.42
C PHE A 58 0.43 6.62 0.63
N ILE A 59 0.94 6.65 1.86
CA ILE A 59 2.25 6.10 2.19
C ILE A 59 2.26 4.58 2.07
N MET A 60 1.22 3.90 2.59
CA MET A 60 1.07 2.44 2.52
C MET A 60 0.99 1.93 1.09
N SER A 61 0.33 2.68 0.20
CA SER A 61 0.24 2.32 -1.23
C SER A 61 1.61 2.20 -1.89
N GLY A 62 2.58 3.03 -1.46
CA GLY A 62 3.98 2.91 -1.87
C GLY A 62 4.68 1.61 -1.43
N CYS A 63 4.00 0.74 -0.68
CA CYS A 63 4.55 -0.51 -0.16
C CYS A 63 3.78 -1.74 -0.63
N SER A 64 2.43 -1.70 -0.55
CA SER A 64 1.56 -2.85 -0.77
C SER A 64 1.09 -2.99 -2.21
N GLY A 65 0.89 -1.88 -2.90
CA GLY A 65 0.28 -1.83 -4.24
C GLY A 65 -1.14 -2.38 -4.30
N SER A 66 -1.83 -2.56 -3.17
CA SER A 66 -3.13 -3.20 -3.04
C SER A 66 -4.11 -2.38 -2.23
N ALA A 67 -5.20 -1.91 -2.86
CA ALA A 67 -6.25 -1.16 -2.17
C ALA A 67 -6.90 -1.94 -1.03
N LEU A 68 -7.13 -3.24 -1.20
CA LEU A 68 -7.76 -4.07 -0.17
C LEU A 68 -6.86 -4.26 1.05
N ALA A 69 -5.57 -4.52 0.83
CA ALA A 69 -4.61 -4.65 1.91
C ALA A 69 -4.48 -3.33 2.69
N ASP A 70 -4.37 -2.20 1.99
CA ASP A 70 -4.25 -0.88 2.60
C ASP A 70 -5.50 -0.50 3.40
N ALA A 71 -6.70 -0.72 2.85
CA ALA A 71 -7.96 -0.48 3.54
C ALA A 71 -8.10 -1.32 4.81
N ALA A 72 -7.77 -2.62 4.73
CA ALA A 72 -7.82 -3.51 5.88
C ALA A 72 -6.81 -3.09 6.96
N ALA A 73 -5.55 -2.84 6.57
CA ALA A 73 -4.48 -2.49 7.49
C ALA A 73 -4.73 -1.15 8.20
N THR A 74 -5.05 -0.10 7.46
CA THR A 74 -5.33 1.22 8.04
C THR A 74 -6.67 1.25 8.77
N GLY A 75 -7.68 0.52 8.26
CA GLY A 75 -8.99 0.41 8.89
C GLY A 75 -8.93 -0.21 10.27
N THR A 76 -8.20 -1.31 10.45
CA THR A 76 -8.05 -1.95 11.78
C THR A 76 -7.44 -1.03 12.82
N VAL A 77 -6.57 -0.12 12.42
CA VAL A 77 -5.90 0.83 13.33
C VAL A 77 -6.75 2.07 13.55
N LEU A 78 -7.33 2.65 12.49
CA LEU A 78 -7.94 3.98 12.55
C LEU A 78 -9.45 3.96 12.84
N LEU A 79 -10.21 2.97 12.35
CA LEU A 79 -11.68 2.99 12.55
C LEU A 79 -12.08 3.00 14.02
N PRO A 80 -11.51 2.14 14.91
CA PRO A 80 -11.85 2.17 16.33
C PRO A 80 -11.49 3.51 17.00
N GLU A 81 -10.38 4.12 16.60
CA GLU A 81 -9.94 5.39 17.16
C GLU A 81 -10.79 6.57 16.66
N MET A 82 -11.18 6.55 15.38
CA MET A 82 -12.10 7.54 14.81
C MET A 82 -13.47 7.47 15.49
N GLU A 83 -13.99 6.27 15.75
CA GLU A 83 -15.26 6.07 16.43
C GLU A 83 -15.22 6.62 17.87
N LYS A 84 -14.17 6.31 18.64
CA LYS A 84 -13.95 6.87 19.98
C LYS A 84 -13.92 8.40 20.01
N ARG A 85 -13.45 9.01 18.93
CA ARG A 85 -13.37 10.47 18.77
C ARG A 85 -14.65 11.09 18.19
N GLY A 86 -15.72 10.31 18.04
CA GLY A 86 -17.04 10.80 17.60
C GLY A 86 -17.20 10.97 16.10
N PHE A 87 -16.33 10.36 15.28
CA PHE A 87 -16.57 10.25 13.86
C PHE A 87 -17.70 9.26 13.58
N LYS A 88 -18.56 9.58 12.61
CA LYS A 88 -19.61 8.64 12.20
C LYS A 88 -18.99 7.43 11.50
N PRO A 89 -19.34 6.17 11.88
CA PRO A 89 -18.74 4.96 11.31
C PRO A 89 -18.80 4.90 9.79
N ALA A 90 -19.94 5.29 9.19
CA ALA A 90 -20.11 5.35 7.74
C ALA A 90 -19.15 6.35 7.07
N PHE A 91 -18.87 7.50 7.70
CA PHE A 91 -17.91 8.46 7.18
C PHE A 91 -16.48 7.94 7.29
N SER A 92 -16.12 7.38 8.45
CA SER A 92 -14.79 6.81 8.67
C SER A 92 -14.46 5.70 7.69
N SER A 93 -15.39 4.76 7.51
CA SER A 93 -15.24 3.66 6.54
C SER A 93 -15.14 4.17 5.10
N ALA A 94 -15.95 5.17 4.72
CA ALA A 94 -15.90 5.78 3.40
C ALA A 94 -14.55 6.46 3.13
N VAL A 95 -14.00 7.19 4.10
CA VAL A 95 -12.69 7.85 3.97
C VAL A 95 -11.59 6.82 3.79
N ILE A 96 -11.53 5.80 4.64
CA ILE A 96 -10.49 4.75 4.55
C ILE A 96 -10.60 4.00 3.22
N ALA A 97 -11.80 3.56 2.83
CA ALA A 97 -12.01 2.84 1.59
C ALA A 97 -11.65 3.69 0.36
N SER A 98 -12.07 4.96 0.34
CA SER A 98 -11.71 5.88 -0.75
C SER A 98 -10.20 6.13 -0.80
N ALA A 99 -9.56 6.38 0.33
CA ALA A 99 -8.12 6.64 0.41
C ALA A 99 -7.30 5.44 -0.09
N ALA A 100 -7.72 4.23 0.21
CA ALA A 100 -7.03 3.01 -0.22
C ALA A 100 -7.05 2.80 -1.74
N THR A 101 -8.00 3.42 -2.48
CA THR A 101 -8.05 3.30 -3.96
C THR A 101 -6.83 3.92 -4.66
N VAL A 102 -6.01 4.67 -3.96
CA VAL A 102 -4.73 5.19 -4.46
C VAL A 102 -3.70 4.06 -4.63
N GLY A 103 -3.80 2.96 -3.87
CA GLY A 103 -2.86 1.84 -3.87
C GLY A 103 -2.55 1.25 -5.25
N PRO A 104 -3.54 0.93 -6.08
CA PRO A 104 -3.30 0.40 -7.42
C PRO A 104 -2.64 1.38 -8.41
N ILE A 105 -2.49 2.66 -8.07
CA ILE A 105 -1.99 3.71 -8.96
C ILE A 105 -0.61 4.21 -8.51
N VAL A 106 -0.40 4.36 -7.19
CA VAL A 106 0.90 4.80 -6.64
C VAL A 106 1.90 3.65 -6.71
N PRO A 107 3.11 3.88 -7.26
CA PRO A 107 4.14 2.85 -7.30
C PRO A 107 4.67 2.46 -5.89
N PRO A 108 5.01 1.17 -5.69
CA PRO A 108 4.82 0.05 -6.59
C PRO A 108 3.36 -0.42 -6.65
N SER A 109 2.86 -0.74 -7.84
CA SER A 109 1.48 -1.15 -8.08
C SER A 109 1.41 -2.53 -8.71
N ILE A 110 0.65 -3.44 -8.10
CA ILE A 110 0.40 -4.78 -8.63
C ILE A 110 -0.34 -4.69 -9.98
N SER A 111 -1.27 -3.72 -10.11
CA SER A 111 -2.00 -3.49 -11.35
C SER A 111 -1.10 -3.08 -12.50
N PHE A 112 -0.09 -2.26 -12.24
CA PHE A 112 0.88 -1.85 -13.28
C PHE A 112 1.84 -2.97 -13.65
N VAL A 113 2.26 -3.82 -12.70
CA VAL A 113 3.04 -5.02 -13.01
C VAL A 113 2.25 -5.95 -13.91
N LEU A 114 0.97 -6.16 -13.59
CA LEU A 114 0.07 -6.99 -14.39
C LEU A 114 -0.12 -6.41 -15.80
N LEU A 115 -0.43 -5.12 -15.89
CA LEU A 115 -0.60 -4.42 -17.17
C LEU A 115 0.67 -4.51 -18.02
N GLY A 116 1.84 -4.21 -17.43
CA GLY A 116 3.13 -4.30 -18.11
C GLY A 116 3.42 -5.70 -18.67
N ALA A 117 3.10 -6.74 -17.91
CA ALA A 117 3.27 -8.13 -18.33
C ALA A 117 2.31 -8.53 -19.46
N ILE A 118 1.06 -8.04 -19.46
CA ILE A 118 0.06 -8.39 -20.48
C ILE A 118 0.31 -7.64 -21.79
N VAL A 119 0.62 -6.34 -21.71
CA VAL A 119 0.75 -5.44 -22.88
C VAL A 119 2.19 -5.33 -23.36
N ASN A 120 3.15 -5.95 -22.65
CA ASN A 120 4.60 -5.89 -22.94
C ASN A 120 5.15 -4.45 -22.90
N ILE A 121 4.70 -3.65 -21.92
CA ILE A 121 5.21 -2.30 -21.65
C ILE A 121 6.11 -2.34 -20.42
N SER A 122 7.12 -1.49 -20.39
CA SER A 122 8.02 -1.36 -19.23
C SER A 122 7.25 -0.99 -17.95
N VAL A 123 7.35 -1.85 -16.94
CA VAL A 123 6.74 -1.59 -15.60
C VAL A 123 7.31 -0.33 -14.97
N GLY A 124 8.61 -0.03 -15.18
CA GLY A 124 9.22 1.20 -14.69
C GLY A 124 8.59 2.46 -15.30
N GLN A 125 8.27 2.44 -16.61
CA GLN A 125 7.55 3.55 -17.26
C GLN A 125 6.12 3.69 -16.73
N LEU A 126 5.43 2.59 -16.48
CA LEU A 126 4.10 2.62 -15.87
C LEU A 126 4.15 3.18 -14.44
N PHE A 127 5.16 2.82 -13.67
CA PHE A 127 5.36 3.37 -12.33
C PHE A 127 5.59 4.87 -12.36
N LEU A 128 6.47 5.37 -13.25
CA LEU A 128 6.69 6.80 -13.45
C LEU A 128 5.39 7.50 -13.86
N GLY A 129 4.63 6.91 -14.77
CA GLY A 129 3.32 7.43 -15.20
C GLY A 129 2.28 7.49 -14.09
N GLY A 130 2.36 6.62 -13.08
CA GLY A 130 1.45 6.56 -11.94
C GLY A 130 1.68 7.62 -10.87
N VAL A 131 2.89 8.19 -10.80
CA VAL A 131 3.25 9.16 -9.74
C VAL A 131 2.35 10.40 -9.79
N ILE A 132 2.22 11.03 -10.95
CA ILE A 132 1.43 12.27 -11.10
C ILE A 132 -0.06 12.03 -10.81
N PRO A 133 -0.75 11.05 -11.44
CA PRO A 133 -2.13 10.73 -11.10
C PRO A 133 -2.33 10.37 -9.61
N GLY A 134 -1.42 9.60 -9.03
CA GLY A 134 -1.45 9.25 -7.62
C GLY A 134 -1.38 10.46 -6.70
N MET A 135 -0.49 11.42 -7.01
CA MET A 135 -0.39 12.68 -6.27
C MET A 135 -1.66 13.54 -6.41
N ILE A 136 -2.24 13.63 -7.62
CA ILE A 136 -3.50 14.36 -7.84
C ILE A 136 -4.62 13.73 -7.03
N MET A 137 -4.73 12.40 -7.02
CA MET A 137 -5.74 11.69 -6.22
C MET A 137 -5.53 11.95 -4.73
N PHE A 138 -4.31 11.84 -4.23
CA PHE A 138 -3.99 12.13 -2.83
C PHE A 138 -4.41 13.56 -2.43
N ILE A 139 -3.98 14.56 -3.20
CA ILE A 139 -4.27 15.98 -2.92
C ILE A 139 -5.79 16.22 -2.96
N SER A 140 -6.49 15.66 -3.94
CA SER A 140 -7.94 15.79 -4.07
C SER A 140 -8.68 15.17 -2.89
N MET A 141 -8.34 13.92 -2.53
CA MET A 141 -8.94 13.23 -1.39
C MET A 141 -8.65 13.94 -0.06
N PHE A 142 -7.41 14.38 0.13
CA PHE A 142 -7.01 15.15 1.30
C PHE A 142 -7.81 16.45 1.41
N GLY A 143 -7.91 17.21 0.31
CA GLY A 143 -8.64 18.47 0.26
C GLY A 143 -10.14 18.29 0.54
N VAL A 144 -10.77 17.29 -0.08
CA VAL A 144 -12.20 16.99 0.14
C VAL A 144 -12.45 16.53 1.58
N THR A 145 -11.62 15.64 2.10
CA THR A 145 -11.72 15.15 3.49
C THR A 145 -11.55 16.30 4.47
N TRP A 146 -10.55 17.14 4.29
CA TRP A 146 -10.33 18.33 5.11
C TRP A 146 -11.53 19.28 5.09
N TRP A 147 -12.09 19.56 3.89
CA TRP A 147 -13.24 20.43 3.74
C TRP A 147 -14.50 19.89 4.42
N ILE A 148 -14.80 18.59 4.24
CA ILE A 148 -15.95 17.93 4.89
C ILE A 148 -15.78 17.96 6.42
N CYS A 149 -14.59 17.62 6.92
CA CYS A 149 -14.32 17.60 8.35
C CYS A 149 -14.43 18.99 8.97
N ARG A 150 -13.95 20.02 8.28
CA ARG A 150 -14.09 21.41 8.71
C ARG A 150 -15.57 21.83 8.77
N SER A 151 -16.35 21.49 7.73
CA SER A 151 -17.78 21.81 7.66
C SER A 151 -18.60 21.10 8.75
N ARG A 152 -18.25 19.87 9.06
CA ARG A 152 -18.94 19.06 10.08
C ARG A 152 -18.38 19.24 11.50
N LYS A 153 -17.37 20.09 11.67
CA LYS A 153 -16.71 20.38 12.97
C LYS A 153 -16.20 19.12 13.68
N TYR A 154 -15.62 18.19 12.94
CA TYR A 154 -14.98 17.00 13.53
C TYR A 154 -13.79 17.40 14.41
N PRO A 155 -13.50 16.63 15.47
CA PRO A 155 -12.44 16.95 16.41
C PRO A 155 -11.06 17.00 15.75
N VAL A 156 -10.23 17.87 16.29
CA VAL A 156 -8.84 18.08 15.86
C VAL A 156 -7.93 17.48 16.91
N GLU A 157 -6.87 16.82 16.53
CA GLU A 157 -5.85 16.36 17.47
C GLU A 157 -4.98 17.51 17.98
N GLN A 158 -4.49 17.36 19.21
CA GLN A 158 -3.52 18.30 19.73
C GLN A 158 -2.23 18.24 18.90
N ARG A 159 -1.59 19.38 18.69
CA ARG A 159 -0.30 19.41 18.02
C ARG A 159 0.72 18.60 18.82
N THR A 160 1.27 17.59 18.20
CA THR A 160 2.42 16.85 18.74
C THR A 160 3.61 17.80 18.93
N THR A 161 4.35 17.61 20.02
CA THR A 161 5.58 18.36 20.29
C THR A 161 6.62 18.09 19.19
N LYS A 162 7.58 18.99 19.02
CA LYS A 162 8.68 18.78 18.05
C LYS A 162 9.43 17.47 18.33
N GLN A 163 9.57 17.12 19.61
CA GLN A 163 10.27 15.91 20.04
C GLN A 163 9.48 14.64 19.69
N GLU A 164 8.16 14.62 19.93
CA GLU A 164 7.30 13.50 19.53
C GLU A 164 7.25 13.33 18.02
N ARG A 165 7.20 14.44 17.26
CA ARG A 165 7.25 14.41 15.81
C ARG A 165 8.56 13.81 15.31
N PHE A 166 9.69 14.20 15.89
CA PHE A 166 11.00 13.69 15.53
C PHE A 166 11.13 12.21 15.89
N SER A 167 10.62 11.78 17.05
CA SER A 167 10.57 10.36 17.42
C SER A 167 9.72 9.56 16.45
N ALA A 168 8.50 10.01 16.13
CA ALA A 168 7.62 9.35 15.17
C ALA A 168 8.25 9.27 13.76
N PHE A 169 9.02 10.29 13.37
CA PHE A 169 9.77 10.28 12.11
C PHE A 169 10.86 9.21 12.12
N ILE A 170 11.70 9.17 13.17
CA ILE A 170 12.76 8.16 13.28
C ILE A 170 12.18 6.73 13.32
N ASP A 171 11.11 6.52 14.07
CA ASP A 171 10.43 5.22 14.15
C ASP A 171 9.77 4.82 12.82
N GLY A 172 9.37 5.80 12.01
CA GLY A 172 8.76 5.62 10.70
C GLY A 172 9.78 5.45 9.56
N ILE A 173 11.01 5.97 9.69
CA ILE A 173 12.04 5.89 8.63
C ILE A 173 12.22 4.47 8.08
N PRO A 174 12.43 3.43 8.92
CA PRO A 174 12.63 2.09 8.39
C PRO A 174 11.44 1.61 7.55
N ALA A 175 10.21 2.01 7.90
CA ALA A 175 9.03 1.69 7.13
C ALA A 175 8.99 2.44 5.78
N LEU A 176 9.43 3.70 5.76
CA LEU A 176 9.44 4.54 4.55
C LEU A 176 10.57 4.19 3.58
N ILE A 177 11.62 3.53 4.05
CA ILE A 177 12.73 3.09 3.20
C ILE A 177 12.27 1.99 2.23
N ALA A 178 11.35 1.09 2.63
CA ALA A 178 10.90 -0.02 1.79
C ALA A 178 10.33 0.44 0.43
N PRO A 179 9.34 1.35 0.35
CA PRO A 179 8.87 1.87 -0.94
C PRO A 179 9.96 2.62 -1.70
N GLY A 180 10.83 3.35 -0.99
CA GLY A 180 11.96 4.05 -1.60
C GLY A 180 12.95 3.11 -2.30
N ILE A 181 13.28 1.98 -1.71
CA ILE A 181 14.11 0.93 -2.32
C ILE A 181 13.45 0.40 -3.58
N ILE A 182 12.17 0.02 -3.50
CA ILE A 182 11.45 -0.59 -4.63
C ILE A 182 11.40 0.39 -5.81
N VAL A 183 10.84 1.56 -5.57
CA VAL A 183 10.61 2.56 -6.63
C VAL A 183 11.94 3.08 -7.17
N GLY A 184 12.89 3.38 -6.29
CA GLY A 184 14.22 3.85 -6.68
C GLY A 184 14.97 2.83 -7.53
N ALA A 185 15.05 1.57 -7.10
CA ALA A 185 15.76 0.53 -7.84
C ALA A 185 15.19 0.32 -9.26
N ILE A 186 13.87 0.39 -9.42
CA ILE A 186 13.20 0.24 -10.72
C ILE A 186 13.38 1.47 -11.60
N ILE A 187 13.21 2.68 -11.06
CA ILE A 187 13.30 3.93 -11.83
C ILE A 187 14.72 4.18 -12.31
N PHE A 188 15.73 3.92 -11.47
CA PHE A 188 17.13 4.08 -11.86
C PHE A 188 17.66 2.91 -12.69
N GLY A 189 16.84 1.87 -12.97
CA GLY A 189 17.21 0.72 -13.77
C GLY A 189 18.25 -0.20 -13.11
N VAL A 190 18.37 -0.12 -11.77
CA VAL A 190 19.30 -0.94 -10.97
C VAL A 190 18.78 -2.37 -10.81
N ALA A 191 17.46 -2.52 -10.71
CA ALA A 191 16.82 -3.82 -10.53
C ALA A 191 15.49 -3.89 -11.30
N THR A 192 15.14 -5.12 -11.68
CA THR A 192 13.83 -5.44 -12.26
C THR A 192 12.74 -5.35 -11.20
N PRO A 193 11.44 -5.25 -11.58
CA PRO A 193 10.33 -5.28 -10.64
C PRO A 193 10.34 -6.51 -9.74
N THR A 194 10.71 -7.68 -10.28
CA THR A 194 10.78 -8.94 -9.53
C THR A 194 11.89 -8.93 -8.48
N GLU A 195 13.08 -8.45 -8.86
CA GLU A 195 14.22 -8.31 -7.94
C GLU A 195 13.91 -7.29 -6.85
N SER A 196 13.32 -6.15 -7.21
CA SER A 196 12.92 -5.11 -6.26
C SER A 196 11.89 -5.61 -5.25
N ALA A 197 10.91 -6.42 -5.71
CA ALA A 197 9.91 -7.03 -4.85
C ALA A 197 10.55 -8.05 -3.87
N ALA A 198 11.52 -8.84 -4.35
CA ALA A 198 12.25 -9.79 -3.51
C ALA A 198 13.07 -9.04 -2.44
N VAL A 199 13.80 -8.00 -2.83
CA VAL A 199 14.57 -7.16 -1.88
C VAL A 199 13.67 -6.52 -0.85
N ALA A 200 12.48 -6.01 -1.25
CA ALA A 200 11.51 -5.45 -0.32
C ALA A 200 10.99 -6.48 0.68
N ALA A 201 10.62 -7.67 0.23
CA ALA A 201 10.18 -8.75 1.11
C ALA A 201 11.27 -9.14 2.13
N PHE A 202 12.51 -9.28 1.67
CA PHE A 202 13.67 -9.51 2.53
C PHE A 202 13.90 -8.38 3.53
N TYR A 203 13.80 -7.13 3.08
CA TYR A 203 13.97 -5.98 3.95
C TYR A 203 12.91 -5.94 5.06
N VAL A 204 11.64 -6.18 4.73
CA VAL A 204 10.56 -6.21 5.73
C VAL A 204 10.72 -7.37 6.69
N LEU A 205 11.15 -8.56 6.23
CA LEU A 205 11.52 -9.69 7.10
C LEU A 205 12.65 -9.29 8.06
N PHE A 206 13.70 -8.67 7.54
CA PHE A 206 14.81 -8.19 8.35
C PHE A 206 14.34 -7.20 9.43
N LEU A 207 13.50 -6.23 9.06
CA LEU A 207 12.92 -5.29 10.01
C LEU A 207 12.12 -6.00 11.10
N GLY A 208 11.26 -6.96 10.73
CA GLY A 208 10.40 -7.69 11.66
C GLY A 208 11.17 -8.55 12.64
N ILE A 209 12.24 -9.20 12.19
CA ILE A 209 13.04 -10.13 13.01
C ILE A 209 14.08 -9.38 13.87
N PHE A 210 14.86 -8.47 13.27
CA PHE A 210 16.02 -7.89 13.91
C PHE A 210 15.76 -6.52 14.55
N VAL A 211 14.95 -5.68 13.91
CA VAL A 211 14.70 -4.30 14.36
C VAL A 211 13.50 -4.26 15.30
N TYR A 212 12.35 -4.77 14.84
CA TYR A 212 11.12 -4.72 15.63
C TYR A 212 10.94 -5.91 16.57
N ARG A 213 11.60 -7.03 16.28
CA ARG A 213 11.62 -8.25 17.12
C ARG A 213 10.22 -8.74 17.52
N ASN A 214 9.27 -8.58 16.63
CA ASN A 214 7.87 -8.91 16.87
C ASN A 214 7.29 -9.91 15.86
N LEU A 215 8.13 -10.48 14.99
CA LEU A 215 7.71 -11.40 13.94
C LEU A 215 7.97 -12.84 14.36
N SER A 216 6.90 -13.63 14.47
CA SER A 216 6.96 -15.07 14.73
C SER A 216 6.94 -15.87 13.42
N ILE A 217 7.45 -17.11 13.46
CA ILE A 217 7.41 -18.02 12.31
C ILE A 217 5.98 -18.27 11.84
N MET A 218 5.02 -18.39 12.77
CA MET A 218 3.61 -18.59 12.43
C MET A 218 3.03 -17.40 11.67
N GLN A 219 3.40 -16.18 12.04
CA GLN A 219 2.98 -14.96 11.31
C GLN A 219 3.58 -14.91 9.91
N ILE A 220 4.83 -15.33 9.72
CA ILE A 220 5.46 -15.43 8.39
C ILE A 220 4.71 -16.45 7.53
N LEU A 221 4.40 -17.62 8.06
CA LEU A 221 3.67 -18.67 7.34
C LEU A 221 2.26 -18.22 6.98
N ASN A 222 1.57 -17.52 7.88
CA ASN A 222 0.24 -16.97 7.60
C ASN A 222 0.30 -15.89 6.52
N ALA A 223 1.27 -14.97 6.58
CA ALA A 223 1.48 -13.96 5.54
C ALA A 223 1.79 -14.61 4.18
N ALA A 224 2.62 -15.65 4.15
CA ALA A 224 2.92 -16.40 2.94
C ALA A 224 1.68 -17.14 2.39
N SER A 225 0.86 -17.73 3.26
CA SER A 225 -0.40 -18.37 2.86
C SER A 225 -1.39 -17.38 2.26
N LEU A 226 -1.59 -16.23 2.89
CA LEU A 226 -2.46 -15.16 2.36
C LEU A 226 -1.94 -14.64 1.02
N ALA A 227 -0.64 -14.43 0.89
CA ALA A 227 -0.02 -14.02 -0.36
C ALA A 227 -0.20 -15.07 -1.46
N ALA A 228 -0.06 -16.35 -1.15
CA ALA A 228 -0.28 -17.44 -2.09
C ALA A 228 -1.73 -17.50 -2.58
N VAL A 229 -2.71 -17.38 -1.67
CA VAL A 229 -4.14 -17.38 -2.01
C VAL A 229 -4.46 -16.17 -2.90
N SER A 230 -4.06 -14.98 -2.51
CA SER A 230 -4.29 -13.75 -3.28
C SER A 230 -3.66 -13.81 -4.67
N THR A 231 -2.43 -14.31 -4.75
CA THR A 231 -1.72 -14.53 -6.01
C THR A 231 -2.46 -15.52 -6.90
N SER A 232 -2.93 -16.63 -6.34
CA SER A 232 -3.65 -17.68 -7.09
C SER A 232 -4.92 -17.13 -7.73
N VAL A 233 -5.68 -16.30 -7.02
CA VAL A 233 -6.88 -15.63 -7.54
C VAL A 233 -6.52 -14.72 -8.72
N ILE A 234 -5.48 -13.88 -8.56
CA ILE A 234 -5.02 -12.98 -9.61
C ILE A 234 -4.55 -13.77 -10.84
N MET A 235 -3.71 -14.79 -10.65
CA MET A 235 -3.17 -15.59 -11.74
C MET A 235 -4.26 -16.37 -12.47
N LEU A 236 -5.27 -16.90 -11.76
CA LEU A 236 -6.42 -17.55 -12.37
C LEU A 236 -7.23 -16.58 -13.23
N THR A 237 -7.45 -15.36 -12.73
CA THR A 237 -8.15 -14.31 -13.47
C THR A 237 -7.40 -13.92 -14.75
N VAL A 238 -6.07 -13.79 -14.69
CA VAL A 238 -5.23 -13.52 -15.87
C VAL A 238 -5.29 -14.67 -16.87
N ALA A 239 -5.17 -15.91 -16.40
CA ALA A 239 -5.22 -17.09 -17.25
C ALA A 239 -6.55 -17.21 -18.01
N THR A 240 -7.67 -16.97 -17.31
CA THR A 240 -9.01 -17.00 -17.92
C THR A 240 -9.26 -15.84 -18.87
N SER A 241 -8.79 -14.64 -18.54
CA SER A 241 -8.87 -13.46 -19.41
C SER A 241 -8.13 -13.65 -20.72
N LYS A 242 -7.01 -14.35 -20.73
CA LYS A 242 -6.25 -14.69 -21.96
C LYS A 242 -7.07 -15.59 -22.90
N ILE A 243 -7.81 -16.56 -22.37
CA ILE A 243 -8.68 -17.42 -23.20
C ILE A 243 -9.78 -16.57 -23.81
N PHE A 244 -10.42 -15.71 -23.00
CA PHE A 244 -11.47 -14.82 -23.49
C PHE A 244 -10.96 -13.89 -24.59
N ALA A 245 -9.81 -13.26 -24.40
CA ALA A 245 -9.18 -12.41 -25.41
C ALA A 245 -8.85 -13.19 -26.71
N TRP A 246 -8.36 -14.43 -26.58
CA TRP A 246 -8.07 -15.27 -27.76
C TRP A 246 -9.36 -15.64 -28.54
N LEU A 247 -10.46 -15.94 -27.85
CA LEU A 247 -11.75 -16.21 -28.47
C LEU A 247 -12.36 -14.97 -29.13
N ALA A 248 -12.14 -13.79 -28.58
CA ALA A 248 -12.70 -12.54 -29.10
C ALA A 248 -11.99 -12.04 -30.39
N VAL A 249 -10.75 -12.51 -30.63
CA VAL A 249 -9.94 -12.12 -31.82
C VAL A 249 -10.10 -13.12 -32.96
N LYS A 250 -10.68 -14.29 -32.73
CA LYS A 250 -10.99 -15.30 -33.73
C LYS A 250 -12.38 -15.11 -34.34
#